data_433678f7409dc5c1a2748a465a49dc75
#
_entry.id   433678f7409dc5c1a2748a465a49dc75
#
_cell.length_a   1.000
_cell.length_b   1.000
_cell.length_c   1.000
_cell.angle_alpha   90.00
_cell.angle_beta   90.00
_cell.angle_gamma   90.00
#
_symmetry.space_group_name_H-M   'P 1'
#
loop_
_entity.id
_entity.type
_entity.pdbx_description
1 polymer ?
#
loop_
_entity_poly.entity_id
_entity_poly.type
_entity_poly.pdbx_seq_one_letter_code
_entity_poly.pdbx_strand_id
1 'polypeptide(L)'
;MRKIFLILSLSFFINSFSQTAVFNSLLKTHVDSKGNVNYKAFKKDEAKLQTYLDYLAKTSPKKNWPANKTKAFWVNAYNAYTIKLILDNYPLKSILKIKKKGKDAWNIKFAKVGNKTYTLNHIEHKILRKQFNDPKIHVGVNCASGSCPQLGNFAFTEDNYESKTTDLMEKFINDPKRNKISEKKIHLSKIFEWFEGDFTKNGSLIDFLNKYSKTKISNKAKISHLQYDWNLNGK
;
A
#
# COMPACT_ATOMS: atom_id res chain seq x y z
N MET A 1 -3.11 38.25 21.76
CA MET A 1 -3.75 37.38 20.75
C MET A 1 -2.80 36.53 19.90
N ARG A 2 -1.51 36.89 19.72
CA ARG A 2 -0.56 36.11 18.89
C ARG A 2 -0.12 34.73 19.46
N LYS A 3 -0.15 34.58 20.79
CA LYS A 3 0.31 33.33 21.46
C LYS A 3 -0.72 32.17 21.40
N ILE A 4 -2.02 32.47 21.30
CA ILE A 4 -3.08 31.43 21.27
C ILE A 4 -3.13 30.71 19.92
N PHE A 5 -2.78 31.38 18.79
CA PHE A 5 -2.75 30.75 17.46
C PHE A 5 -1.60 29.76 17.29
N LEU A 6 -0.47 29.98 17.98
CA LEU A 6 0.69 29.06 17.89
C LEU A 6 0.41 27.74 18.65
N ILE A 7 -0.32 27.78 19.74
CA ILE A 7 -0.66 26.59 20.55
C ILE A 7 -1.66 25.67 19.81
N LEU A 8 -2.63 26.25 19.07
CA LEU A 8 -3.59 25.45 18.29
C LEU A 8 -2.94 24.74 17.10
N SER A 9 -1.94 25.35 16.45
CA SER A 9 -1.22 24.71 15.34
C SER A 9 -0.30 23.57 15.82
N LEU A 10 0.31 23.74 16.98
CA LEU A 10 1.17 22.72 17.57
C LEU A 10 0.38 21.47 18.00
N SER A 11 -0.82 21.66 18.60
CA SER A 11 -1.69 20.56 19.02
C SER A 11 -2.20 19.72 17.83
N PHE A 12 -2.39 20.32 16.65
CA PHE A 12 -2.80 19.59 15.45
C PHE A 12 -1.69 18.73 14.87
N PHE A 13 -0.42 19.19 14.92
CA PHE A 13 0.74 18.40 14.50
C PHE A 13 1.02 17.22 15.44
N ILE A 14 0.91 17.41 16.74
CA ILE A 14 1.10 16.35 17.74
C ILE A 14 0.03 15.25 17.57
N ASN A 15 -1.23 15.60 17.33
CA ASN A 15 -2.29 14.63 17.10
C ASN A 15 -2.09 13.81 15.82
N SER A 16 -1.60 14.41 14.73
CA SER A 16 -1.36 13.71 13.46
C SER A 16 -0.25 12.67 13.60
N PHE A 17 0.85 13.02 14.24
CA PHE A 17 1.97 12.09 14.49
C PHE A 17 1.55 10.95 15.43
N SER A 18 0.78 11.25 16.46
CA SER A 18 0.22 10.25 17.39
C SER A 18 -0.67 9.23 16.68
N GLN A 19 -1.54 9.66 15.76
CA GLN A 19 -2.46 8.74 15.07
C GLN A 19 -1.76 7.82 14.05
N THR A 20 -0.77 8.32 13.32
CA THR A 20 0.07 7.47 12.46
C THR A 20 0.88 6.48 13.29
N ALA A 21 1.32 6.84 14.50
CA ALA A 21 1.98 5.94 15.43
C ALA A 21 1.05 4.79 15.91
N VAL A 22 -0.25 5.05 16.09
CA VAL A 22 -1.24 3.99 16.39
C VAL A 22 -1.28 2.97 15.26
N PHE A 23 -1.42 3.40 14.02
CA PHE A 23 -1.43 2.49 12.86
C PHE A 23 -0.10 1.76 12.70
N ASN A 24 1.03 2.45 12.92
CA ASN A 24 2.36 1.84 12.91
C ASN A 24 2.51 0.74 13.97
N SER A 25 2.00 0.96 15.18
CA SER A 25 2.01 -0.04 16.25
C SER A 25 1.18 -1.28 15.87
N LEU A 26 -0.01 -1.09 15.27
CA LEU A 26 -0.85 -2.18 14.78
C LEU A 26 -0.14 -3.01 13.71
N LEU A 27 0.50 -2.36 12.74
CA LEU A 27 1.27 -3.06 11.70
C LEU A 27 2.44 -3.83 12.29
N LYS A 28 3.19 -3.25 13.24
CA LYS A 28 4.29 -3.95 13.92
C LYS A 28 3.82 -5.18 14.70
N THR A 29 2.62 -5.13 15.29
CA THR A 29 2.08 -6.22 16.10
C THR A 29 1.51 -7.36 15.25
N HIS A 30 0.86 -7.03 14.14
CA HIS A 30 0.04 -7.99 13.40
C HIS A 30 0.58 -8.36 12.02
N VAL A 31 1.66 -7.72 11.55
CA VAL A 31 2.30 -8.02 10.27
C VAL A 31 3.72 -8.51 10.51
N ASP A 32 4.03 -9.71 10.03
CA ASP A 32 5.37 -10.27 10.16
C ASP A 32 6.39 -9.65 9.17
N SER A 33 7.66 -10.02 9.30
CA SER A 33 8.74 -9.51 8.44
C SER A 33 8.61 -9.93 6.96
N LYS A 34 7.71 -10.88 6.65
CA LYS A 34 7.40 -11.33 5.29
C LYS A 34 6.12 -10.71 4.73
N GLY A 35 5.49 -9.80 5.49
CA GLY A 35 4.25 -9.12 5.10
C GLY A 35 2.99 -9.95 5.28
N ASN A 36 3.06 -11.09 6.00
CA ASN A 36 1.86 -11.87 6.33
C ASN A 36 1.12 -11.22 7.50
N VAL A 37 -0.21 -11.16 7.38
CA VAL A 37 -1.08 -10.52 8.38
C VAL A 37 -1.75 -11.57 9.26
N ASN A 38 -1.66 -11.44 10.58
CA ASN A 38 -2.45 -12.21 11.51
C ASN A 38 -3.83 -11.55 11.70
N TYR A 39 -4.73 -11.77 10.75
CA TYR A 39 -6.08 -11.18 10.76
C TYR A 39 -6.90 -11.57 11.99
N LYS A 40 -6.77 -12.81 12.47
CA LYS A 40 -7.45 -13.27 13.67
C LYS A 40 -7.03 -12.47 14.92
N ALA A 41 -5.74 -12.22 15.09
CA ALA A 41 -5.23 -11.39 16.18
C ALA A 41 -5.55 -9.90 15.94
N PHE A 42 -5.44 -9.42 14.71
CA PHE A 42 -5.74 -8.03 14.35
C PHE A 42 -7.19 -7.65 14.67
N LYS A 43 -8.14 -8.60 14.50
CA LYS A 43 -9.56 -8.40 14.83
C LYS A 43 -9.77 -8.01 16.30
N LYS A 44 -8.91 -8.47 17.22
CA LYS A 44 -9.00 -8.12 18.65
C LYS A 44 -8.61 -6.65 18.90
N ASP A 45 -7.80 -6.07 18.05
CA ASP A 45 -7.35 -4.67 18.11
C ASP A 45 -8.11 -3.75 17.13
N GLU A 46 -9.26 -4.19 16.61
CA GLU A 46 -10.04 -3.45 15.61
C GLU A 46 -10.47 -2.06 16.12
N ALA A 47 -10.74 -1.90 17.40
CA ALA A 47 -11.05 -0.60 18.01
C ALA A 47 -9.90 0.40 17.86
N LYS A 48 -8.63 -0.05 17.98
CA LYS A 48 -7.45 0.79 17.74
C LYS A 48 -7.33 1.16 16.26
N LEU A 49 -7.64 0.23 15.34
CA LEU A 49 -7.70 0.54 13.92
C LEU A 49 -8.78 1.58 13.65
N GLN A 50 -9.96 1.48 14.28
CA GLN A 50 -11.04 2.44 14.12
C GLN A 50 -10.60 3.85 14.54
N THR A 51 -9.82 4.01 15.62
CA THR A 51 -9.25 5.30 16.01
C THR A 51 -8.43 5.94 14.89
N TYR A 52 -7.62 5.15 14.17
CA TYR A 52 -6.88 5.65 13.01
C TYR A 52 -7.78 5.99 11.82
N LEU A 53 -8.81 5.18 11.57
CA LEU A 53 -9.78 5.45 10.50
C LEU A 53 -10.60 6.72 10.77
N ASP A 54 -10.94 7.00 12.03
CA ASP A 54 -11.64 8.23 12.44
C ASP A 54 -10.75 9.47 12.23
N TYR A 55 -9.45 9.35 12.47
CA TYR A 55 -8.48 10.38 12.11
C TYR A 55 -8.46 10.62 10.59
N LEU A 56 -8.39 9.57 9.77
CA LEU A 56 -8.43 9.68 8.31
C LEU A 56 -9.73 10.34 7.84
N ALA A 57 -10.87 9.98 8.44
CA ALA A 57 -12.17 10.55 8.09
C ALA A 57 -12.24 12.07 8.28
N LYS A 58 -11.49 12.60 9.24
CA LYS A 58 -11.45 14.04 9.58
C LYS A 58 -10.28 14.78 8.92
N THR A 59 -9.34 14.06 8.28
CA THR A 59 -8.10 14.64 7.75
C THR A 59 -8.04 14.54 6.24
N SER A 60 -7.72 15.66 5.58
CA SER A 60 -7.40 15.72 4.14
C SER A 60 -5.98 16.20 3.93
N PRO A 61 -5.26 15.65 2.94
CA PRO A 61 -4.02 16.25 2.49
C PRO A 61 -4.22 17.71 2.07
N LYS A 62 -3.35 18.60 2.52
CA LYS A 62 -3.38 20.01 2.13
C LYS A 62 -2.58 20.20 0.84
N LYS A 63 -2.93 21.22 0.04
CA LYS A 63 -2.23 21.51 -1.24
C LYS A 63 -0.72 21.78 -1.06
N ASN A 64 -0.32 22.29 0.09
CA ASN A 64 1.08 22.60 0.41
C ASN A 64 1.82 21.45 1.10
N TRP A 65 1.23 20.27 1.21
CA TRP A 65 1.98 19.13 1.74
C TRP A 65 3.03 18.66 0.73
N PRO A 66 4.24 18.32 1.20
CA PRO A 66 5.24 17.66 0.37
C PRO A 66 4.69 16.39 -0.27
N ALA A 67 5.20 16.04 -1.44
CA ALA A 67 4.74 14.89 -2.20
C ALA A 67 4.82 13.58 -1.40
N ASN A 68 5.95 13.34 -0.71
CA ASN A 68 6.13 12.13 0.10
C ASN A 68 5.16 12.06 1.28
N LYS A 69 4.84 13.17 1.92
CA LYS A 69 3.81 13.25 2.97
C LYS A 69 2.43 12.86 2.43
N THR A 70 2.09 13.39 1.26
CA THR A 70 0.79 13.11 0.62
C THR A 70 0.70 11.65 0.17
N LYS A 71 1.76 11.12 -0.45
CA LYS A 71 1.85 9.69 -0.84
C LYS A 71 1.73 8.78 0.39
N ALA A 72 2.52 9.04 1.44
CA ALA A 72 2.48 8.27 2.69
C ALA A 72 1.08 8.23 3.31
N PHE A 73 0.40 9.38 3.37
CA PHE A 73 -0.96 9.48 3.87
C PHE A 73 -1.94 8.61 3.09
N TRP A 74 -1.94 8.69 1.75
CA TRP A 74 -2.87 7.94 0.91
C TRP A 74 -2.55 6.44 0.85
N VAL A 75 -1.28 6.06 0.89
CA VAL A 75 -0.86 4.65 0.97
C VAL A 75 -1.31 4.04 2.30
N ASN A 76 -1.09 4.74 3.42
CA ASN A 76 -1.58 4.30 4.72
C ASN A 76 -3.11 4.21 4.76
N ALA A 77 -3.82 5.18 4.17
CA ALA A 77 -5.28 5.14 4.07
C ALA A 77 -5.76 3.92 3.28
N TYR A 78 -5.17 3.65 2.10
CA TYR A 78 -5.48 2.46 1.31
C TYR A 78 -5.29 1.17 2.12
N ASN A 79 -4.13 1.03 2.75
CA ASN A 79 -3.78 -0.16 3.52
C ASN A 79 -4.68 -0.35 4.76
N ALA A 80 -4.95 0.72 5.51
CA ALA A 80 -5.82 0.67 6.68
C ALA A 80 -7.26 0.28 6.30
N TYR A 81 -7.79 0.85 5.22
CA TYR A 81 -9.12 0.50 4.72
C TYR A 81 -9.18 -0.89 4.10
N THR A 82 -8.11 -1.35 3.45
CA THR A 82 -8.02 -2.74 2.97
C THR A 82 -8.05 -3.72 4.14
N ILE A 83 -7.25 -3.48 5.18
CA ILE A 83 -7.27 -4.30 6.41
C ILE A 83 -8.67 -4.28 7.03
N LYS A 84 -9.28 -3.09 7.21
CA LYS A 84 -10.64 -2.97 7.76
C LYS A 84 -11.65 -3.79 6.96
N LEU A 85 -11.59 -3.70 5.64
CA LEU A 85 -12.49 -4.45 4.76
C LEU A 85 -12.34 -5.97 4.94
N ILE A 86 -11.11 -6.46 5.10
CA ILE A 86 -10.87 -7.87 5.42
C ILE A 86 -11.42 -8.21 6.81
N LEU A 87 -11.16 -7.41 7.84
CA LEU A 87 -11.63 -7.66 9.21
C LEU A 87 -13.16 -7.69 9.29
N ASP A 88 -13.86 -6.83 8.54
CA ASP A 88 -15.33 -6.78 8.48
C ASP A 88 -15.94 -8.05 7.87
N ASN A 89 -15.16 -8.76 7.05
CA ASN A 89 -15.62 -9.96 6.34
C ASN A 89 -14.89 -11.24 6.80
N TYR A 90 -14.06 -11.14 7.83
CA TYR A 90 -13.28 -12.28 8.33
C TYR A 90 -14.17 -13.26 9.14
N PRO A 91 -14.03 -14.59 8.96
CA PRO A 91 -13.02 -15.27 8.14
C PRO A 91 -13.41 -15.40 6.65
N LEU A 92 -12.42 -15.19 5.77
CA LEU A 92 -12.57 -15.41 4.33
C LEU A 92 -11.24 -15.89 3.71
N LYS A 93 -11.32 -16.54 2.56
CA LYS A 93 -10.12 -17.07 1.87
C LYS A 93 -9.47 -16.07 0.92
N SER A 94 -10.19 -15.05 0.46
CA SER A 94 -9.74 -14.12 -0.57
C SER A 94 -10.56 -12.84 -0.55
N ILE A 95 -9.94 -11.71 -0.77
CA ILE A 95 -10.61 -10.41 -0.96
C ILE A 95 -11.62 -10.44 -2.12
N LEU A 96 -11.43 -11.32 -3.12
CA LEU A 96 -12.37 -11.52 -4.25
C LEU A 96 -13.75 -11.99 -3.80
N LYS A 97 -13.88 -12.55 -2.60
CA LYS A 97 -15.17 -12.99 -2.04
C LYS A 97 -16.01 -11.83 -1.51
N ILE A 98 -15.40 -10.67 -1.32
CA ILE A 98 -16.11 -9.49 -0.81
C ILE A 98 -16.87 -8.82 -1.94
N LYS A 99 -18.20 -8.85 -1.83
CA LYS A 99 -19.13 -8.20 -2.78
C LYS A 99 -20.23 -7.46 -2.01
N LYS A 100 -20.57 -6.26 -2.46
CA LYS A 100 -21.69 -5.48 -1.89
C LYS A 100 -22.46 -4.77 -3.01
N LYS A 101 -23.74 -5.07 -3.13
CA LYS A 101 -24.63 -4.50 -4.18
C LYS A 101 -24.02 -4.64 -5.58
N GLY A 102 -23.53 -5.85 -5.94
CA GLY A 102 -22.91 -6.14 -7.23
C GLY A 102 -21.51 -5.60 -7.46
N LYS A 103 -20.93 -4.85 -6.50
CA LYS A 103 -19.59 -4.29 -6.58
C LYS A 103 -18.59 -5.18 -5.85
N ASP A 104 -17.41 -5.36 -6.44
CA ASP A 104 -16.25 -5.99 -5.80
C ASP A 104 -15.62 -5.11 -4.71
N ALA A 105 -14.69 -5.68 -3.96
CA ALA A 105 -13.99 -5.03 -2.85
C ALA A 105 -13.42 -3.64 -3.20
N TRP A 106 -12.85 -3.49 -4.38
CA TRP A 106 -12.20 -2.23 -4.80
C TRP A 106 -13.19 -1.15 -5.25
N ASN A 107 -14.40 -1.52 -5.63
CA ASN A 107 -15.45 -0.62 -6.14
C ASN A 107 -16.52 -0.27 -5.10
N ILE A 108 -16.46 -0.83 -3.89
CA ILE A 108 -17.32 -0.44 -2.77
C ILE A 108 -16.89 0.94 -2.25
N LYS A 109 -17.84 1.88 -2.12
CA LYS A 109 -17.61 3.18 -1.46
C LYS A 109 -17.71 3.00 0.04
N PHE A 110 -16.59 3.08 0.77
CA PHE A 110 -16.56 2.94 2.24
C PHE A 110 -15.39 3.66 2.91
N ALA A 111 -14.32 3.97 2.19
CA ALA A 111 -13.12 4.60 2.73
C ALA A 111 -13.35 6.09 2.95
N LYS A 112 -13.57 6.51 4.20
CA LYS A 112 -13.81 7.91 4.57
C LYS A 112 -12.49 8.65 4.78
N VAL A 113 -12.24 9.69 4.00
CA VAL A 113 -11.04 10.54 4.11
C VAL A 113 -11.46 12.00 3.91
N GLY A 114 -11.19 12.85 4.90
CA GLY A 114 -11.45 14.28 4.80
C GLY A 114 -12.91 14.62 4.45
N ASN A 115 -13.87 14.02 5.13
CA ASN A 115 -15.31 14.19 4.91
C ASN A 115 -15.83 13.69 3.54
N LYS A 116 -15.01 12.97 2.78
CA LYS A 116 -15.40 12.33 1.52
C LYS A 116 -15.30 10.81 1.64
N THR A 117 -16.11 10.10 0.85
CA THR A 117 -16.08 8.63 0.80
C THR A 117 -15.52 8.16 -0.53
N TYR A 118 -14.49 7.36 -0.47
CA TYR A 118 -13.74 6.83 -1.61
C TYR A 118 -13.95 5.32 -1.76
N THR A 119 -13.57 4.81 -2.91
CA THR A 119 -13.30 3.39 -3.16
C THR A 119 -11.79 3.16 -3.11
N LEU A 120 -11.33 1.93 -2.88
CA LEU A 120 -9.91 1.58 -2.98
C LEU A 120 -9.38 1.90 -4.39
N ASN A 121 -10.13 1.55 -5.46
CA ASN A 121 -9.79 1.90 -6.84
C ASN A 121 -9.59 3.42 -7.04
N HIS A 122 -10.42 4.25 -6.41
CA HIS A 122 -10.26 5.70 -6.53
C HIS A 122 -8.95 6.17 -5.88
N ILE A 123 -8.63 5.68 -4.69
CA ILE A 123 -7.39 6.04 -3.98
C ILE A 123 -6.18 5.61 -4.80
N GLU A 124 -6.14 4.37 -5.29
CA GLU A 124 -5.02 3.84 -6.05
C GLU A 124 -4.89 4.50 -7.42
N HIS A 125 -5.94 4.45 -8.24
CA HIS A 125 -5.82 4.81 -9.67
C HIS A 125 -6.05 6.28 -9.96
N LYS A 126 -6.89 6.99 -9.20
CA LYS A 126 -7.21 8.40 -9.46
C LYS A 126 -6.37 9.36 -8.62
N ILE A 127 -5.90 8.92 -7.44
CA ILE A 127 -5.06 9.74 -6.57
C ILE A 127 -3.59 9.32 -6.71
N LEU A 128 -3.21 8.14 -6.21
CA LEU A 128 -1.80 7.74 -6.15
C LEU A 128 -1.17 7.63 -7.54
N ARG A 129 -1.69 6.79 -8.43
CA ARG A 129 -1.09 6.57 -9.76
C ARG A 129 -1.13 7.82 -10.65
N LYS A 130 -2.30 8.51 -10.68
CA LYS A 130 -2.48 9.65 -11.60
C LYS A 130 -1.72 10.90 -11.18
N GLN A 131 -1.60 11.17 -9.87
CA GLN A 131 -1.03 12.42 -9.38
C GLN A 131 0.48 12.38 -9.20
N PHE A 132 1.06 11.22 -8.87
CA PHE A 132 2.47 11.16 -8.47
C PHE A 132 3.40 10.50 -9.48
N ASN A 133 2.88 9.76 -10.44
CA ASN A 133 3.71 9.12 -11.46
C ASN A 133 4.90 8.32 -10.87
N ASP A 134 4.69 7.67 -9.73
CA ASP A 134 5.71 6.96 -8.97
C ASP A 134 5.40 5.45 -8.97
N PRO A 135 6.16 4.60 -9.70
CA PRO A 135 5.89 3.17 -9.78
C PRO A 135 6.03 2.46 -8.43
N LYS A 136 6.72 3.06 -7.44
CA LYS A 136 6.87 2.48 -6.10
C LYS A 136 5.58 2.48 -5.28
N ILE A 137 4.53 3.16 -5.73
CA ILE A 137 3.20 3.03 -5.10
C ILE A 137 2.71 1.58 -5.15
N HIS A 138 3.05 0.81 -6.20
CA HIS A 138 2.62 -0.59 -6.34
C HIS A 138 3.20 -1.53 -5.28
N VAL A 139 4.26 -1.14 -4.59
CA VAL A 139 4.79 -1.87 -3.43
C VAL A 139 4.41 -1.20 -2.10
N GLY A 140 3.88 0.01 -2.15
CA GLY A 140 3.33 0.70 -0.99
C GLY A 140 1.92 0.23 -0.63
N VAL A 141 1.03 0.09 -1.63
CA VAL A 141 -0.33 -0.40 -1.45
C VAL A 141 -0.38 -1.94 -1.41
N ASN A 142 -1.27 -2.49 -0.58
CA ASN A 142 -1.41 -3.95 -0.44
C ASN A 142 -2.88 -4.37 -0.58
N CYS A 143 -3.14 -5.25 -1.53
CA CYS A 143 -4.47 -5.76 -1.83
C CYS A 143 -4.88 -7.01 -1.02
N ALA A 144 -4.19 -7.31 0.07
CA ALA A 144 -4.44 -8.45 0.95
C ALA A 144 -4.34 -9.83 0.27
N SER A 145 -3.63 -9.97 -0.85
CA SER A 145 -3.44 -11.25 -1.55
C SER A 145 -2.03 -11.81 -1.40
N GLY A 146 -1.87 -13.12 -1.55
CA GLY A 146 -0.60 -13.83 -1.42
C GLY A 146 0.45 -13.41 -2.45
N SER A 147 0.03 -13.05 -3.67
CA SER A 147 0.94 -12.55 -4.73
C SER A 147 1.16 -11.04 -4.69
N CYS A 148 0.46 -10.30 -3.81
CA CYS A 148 0.73 -8.87 -3.65
C CYS A 148 2.17 -8.65 -3.13
N PRO A 149 2.82 -7.53 -3.48
CA PRO A 149 4.02 -7.12 -2.75
C PRO A 149 3.76 -7.14 -1.25
N GLN A 150 4.77 -7.49 -0.46
CA GLN A 150 4.59 -7.65 0.98
C GLN A 150 4.07 -6.37 1.65
N LEU A 151 3.10 -6.50 2.54
CA LEU A 151 2.69 -5.39 3.40
C LEU A 151 3.82 -5.04 4.35
N GLY A 152 4.24 -3.77 4.41
CA GLY A 152 5.21 -3.32 5.40
C GLY A 152 4.64 -3.42 6.82
N ASN A 153 5.43 -3.92 7.76
CA ASN A 153 5.09 -3.91 9.18
C ASN A 153 5.31 -2.55 9.86
N PHE A 154 5.12 -1.48 9.09
CA PHE A 154 5.29 -0.08 9.50
C PHE A 154 4.29 0.81 8.75
N ALA A 155 3.95 1.96 9.35
CA ALA A 155 3.24 3.01 8.65
C ALA A 155 4.23 3.91 7.92
N PHE A 156 3.84 4.38 6.72
CA PHE A 156 4.61 5.36 5.98
C PHE A 156 4.50 6.75 6.63
N THR A 157 5.61 7.49 6.59
CA THR A 157 5.70 8.90 6.96
C THR A 157 6.35 9.67 5.82
N GLU A 158 6.36 10.98 5.88
CA GLU A 158 7.10 11.82 4.94
C GLU A 158 8.58 11.40 4.85
N ASP A 159 9.21 11.17 6.00
CA ASP A 159 10.64 10.90 6.13
C ASP A 159 11.03 9.50 5.64
N ASN A 160 10.14 8.51 5.81
CA ASN A 160 10.47 7.12 5.48
C ASN A 160 9.92 6.63 4.15
N TYR A 161 9.03 7.40 3.48
CA TYR A 161 8.32 6.93 2.29
C TYR A 161 9.28 6.45 1.20
N GLU A 162 10.26 7.28 0.87
CA GLU A 162 11.19 7.01 -0.23
C GLU A 162 12.08 5.79 0.05
N SER A 163 12.70 5.73 1.22
CA SER A 163 13.57 4.61 1.60
C SER A 163 12.78 3.30 1.73
N LYS A 164 11.63 3.34 2.42
CA LYS A 164 10.82 2.13 2.63
C LYS A 164 10.18 1.59 1.35
N THR A 165 9.74 2.45 0.44
CA THR A 165 9.22 1.97 -0.86
C THR A 165 10.34 1.44 -1.75
N THR A 166 11.55 1.97 -1.67
CA THR A 166 12.73 1.42 -2.35
C THR A 166 13.07 0.03 -1.81
N ASP A 167 13.16 -0.13 -0.48
CA ASP A 167 13.40 -1.43 0.17
C ASP A 167 12.32 -2.47 -0.22
N LEU A 168 11.04 -2.05 -0.25
CA LEU A 168 9.94 -2.94 -0.63
C LEU A 168 10.01 -3.32 -2.12
N MET A 169 10.44 -2.41 -3.01
CA MET A 169 10.60 -2.71 -4.43
C MET A 169 11.74 -3.70 -4.66
N GLU A 170 12.88 -3.51 -4.00
CA GLU A 170 13.99 -4.46 -4.04
C GLU A 170 13.57 -5.85 -3.54
N LYS A 171 12.88 -5.91 -2.40
CA LYS A 171 12.34 -7.16 -1.86
C LYS A 171 11.35 -7.81 -2.80
N PHE A 172 10.43 -7.04 -3.38
CA PHE A 172 9.42 -7.55 -4.30
C PHE A 172 10.05 -8.15 -5.57
N ILE A 173 10.97 -7.42 -6.21
CA ILE A 173 11.62 -7.88 -7.45
C ILE A 173 12.44 -9.13 -7.18
N ASN A 174 13.16 -9.21 -6.06
CA ASN A 174 14.03 -10.32 -5.73
C ASN A 174 13.34 -11.47 -4.95
N ASP A 175 12.04 -11.42 -4.74
CA ASP A 175 11.29 -12.50 -4.09
C ASP A 175 11.00 -13.64 -5.10
N PRO A 176 11.61 -14.84 -4.94
CA PRO A 176 11.43 -15.94 -5.88
C PRO A 176 10.00 -16.49 -5.92
N LYS A 177 9.16 -16.19 -4.94
CA LYS A 177 7.72 -16.52 -4.95
C LYS A 177 6.93 -15.63 -5.91
N ARG A 178 7.40 -14.41 -6.13
CA ARG A 178 6.71 -13.36 -6.91
C ARG A 178 7.36 -13.11 -8.26
N ASN A 179 8.68 -13.33 -8.39
CA ASN A 179 9.43 -13.13 -9.62
C ASN A 179 10.55 -14.16 -9.70
N LYS A 180 10.71 -14.82 -10.84
CA LYS A 180 11.84 -15.72 -11.11
C LYS A 180 12.72 -15.04 -12.15
N ILE A 181 13.85 -14.51 -11.70
CA ILE A 181 14.73 -13.68 -12.52
C ILE A 181 16.04 -14.43 -12.83
N SER A 182 16.35 -14.54 -14.11
CA SER A 182 17.67 -14.92 -14.61
C SER A 182 18.10 -13.97 -15.72
N GLU A 183 19.35 -14.05 -16.15
CA GLU A 183 19.91 -13.18 -17.20
C GLU A 183 19.09 -13.19 -18.50
N LYS A 184 18.67 -14.37 -18.96
CA LYS A 184 18.04 -14.56 -20.28
C LYS A 184 16.56 -14.85 -20.26
N LYS A 185 15.98 -15.13 -19.08
CA LYS A 185 14.57 -15.48 -18.92
C LYS A 185 14.03 -15.00 -17.58
N ILE A 186 12.90 -14.31 -17.63
CA ILE A 186 12.23 -13.80 -16.43
C ILE A 186 10.75 -14.18 -16.43
N HIS A 187 10.26 -14.61 -15.26
CA HIS A 187 8.84 -14.85 -15.00
C HIS A 187 8.40 -13.89 -13.90
N LEU A 188 7.66 -12.88 -14.26
CA LEU A 188 7.32 -11.75 -13.40
C LEU A 188 5.94 -11.89 -12.77
N SER A 189 5.73 -11.19 -11.67
CA SER A 189 4.41 -10.96 -11.11
C SER A 189 3.49 -10.29 -12.13
N LYS A 190 2.19 -10.63 -12.10
CA LYS A 190 1.14 -9.97 -12.89
C LYS A 190 1.05 -8.45 -12.65
N ILE A 191 1.57 -7.94 -11.56
CA ILE A 191 1.67 -6.49 -11.29
C ILE A 191 2.42 -5.78 -12.42
N PHE A 192 3.50 -6.38 -12.94
CA PHE A 192 4.28 -5.80 -14.05
C PHE A 192 3.53 -5.84 -15.39
N GLU A 193 2.61 -6.79 -15.58
CA GLU A 193 1.74 -6.86 -16.76
C GLU A 193 0.58 -5.87 -16.66
N TRP A 194 -0.14 -5.88 -15.54
CA TRP A 194 -1.33 -5.02 -15.36
C TRP A 194 -1.00 -3.53 -15.32
N PHE A 195 0.17 -3.18 -14.86
CA PHE A 195 0.61 -1.79 -14.66
C PHE A 195 1.88 -1.46 -15.44
N GLU A 196 2.17 -2.16 -16.54
CA GLU A 196 3.39 -2.01 -17.35
C GLU A 196 3.69 -0.55 -17.65
N GLY A 197 2.68 0.23 -18.06
CA GLY A 197 2.85 1.64 -18.38
C GLY A 197 3.34 2.52 -17.22
N ASP A 198 3.18 2.10 -15.95
CA ASP A 198 3.73 2.83 -14.81
C ASP A 198 5.23 2.55 -14.63
N PHE A 199 5.69 1.38 -15.03
CA PHE A 199 7.10 0.95 -14.90
C PHE A 199 7.97 1.34 -16.12
N THR A 200 7.33 1.62 -17.26
CA THR A 200 8.05 1.85 -18.54
C THR A 200 8.11 3.32 -18.96
N LYS A 201 7.68 4.25 -18.15
CA LYS A 201 7.66 5.70 -18.47
C LYS A 201 9.04 6.27 -18.77
N ASN A 202 10.08 5.74 -18.17
CA ASN A 202 11.46 6.25 -18.28
C ASN A 202 12.42 5.20 -18.85
N GLY A 203 11.95 4.31 -19.72
CA GLY A 203 12.74 3.25 -20.32
C GLY A 203 11.98 1.93 -20.41
N SER A 204 12.66 0.85 -20.76
CA SER A 204 12.06 -0.48 -20.84
C SER A 204 11.75 -1.04 -19.44
N LEU A 205 10.87 -2.06 -19.37
CA LEU A 205 10.62 -2.80 -18.14
C LEU A 205 11.93 -3.46 -17.61
N ILE A 206 12.79 -3.92 -18.49
CA ILE A 206 14.09 -4.51 -18.11
C ILE A 206 14.99 -3.44 -17.47
N ASP A 207 15.02 -2.22 -17.99
CA ASP A 207 15.77 -1.11 -17.39
C ASP A 207 15.26 -0.79 -15.99
N PHE A 208 13.93 -0.79 -15.81
CA PHE A 208 13.34 -0.61 -14.49
C PHE A 208 13.73 -1.72 -13.52
N LEU A 209 13.58 -2.99 -13.93
CA LEU A 209 13.93 -4.15 -13.11
C LEU A 209 15.41 -4.17 -12.72
N ASN A 210 16.30 -3.82 -13.64
CA ASN A 210 17.74 -3.78 -13.41
C ASN A 210 18.21 -2.72 -12.39
N LYS A 211 17.33 -1.78 -12.01
CA LYS A 211 17.61 -0.82 -10.92
C LYS A 211 17.55 -1.49 -9.54
N TYR A 212 16.79 -2.58 -9.41
CA TYR A 212 16.48 -3.22 -8.13
C TYR A 212 16.86 -4.70 -8.09
N SER A 213 17.02 -5.33 -9.24
CA SER A 213 17.34 -6.76 -9.33
C SER A 213 18.80 -7.05 -8.93
N LYS A 214 18.99 -8.09 -8.14
CA LYS A 214 20.33 -8.64 -7.81
C LYS A 214 20.97 -9.35 -9.00
N THR A 215 20.17 -9.84 -9.94
CA THR A 215 20.63 -10.50 -11.15
C THR A 215 20.52 -9.53 -12.31
N LYS A 216 21.61 -9.29 -13.05
CA LYS A 216 21.59 -8.48 -14.27
C LYS A 216 20.76 -9.20 -15.34
N ILE A 217 19.74 -8.52 -15.85
CA ILE A 217 18.83 -9.03 -16.87
C ILE A 217 19.29 -8.49 -18.23
N SER A 218 19.44 -9.37 -19.21
CA SER A 218 19.76 -8.99 -20.59
C SER A 218 18.58 -8.27 -21.25
N ASN A 219 18.84 -7.24 -22.06
CA ASN A 219 17.78 -6.54 -22.81
C ASN A 219 17.04 -7.45 -23.81
N LYS A 220 17.58 -8.65 -24.09
CA LYS A 220 16.97 -9.69 -24.94
C LYS A 220 16.27 -10.77 -24.11
N ALA A 221 16.17 -10.63 -22.81
CA ALA A 221 15.56 -11.65 -21.96
C ALA A 221 14.09 -11.90 -22.33
N LYS A 222 13.70 -13.16 -22.36
CA LYS A 222 12.29 -13.55 -22.58
C LYS A 222 11.48 -13.28 -21.33
N ILE A 223 10.39 -12.51 -21.48
CA ILE A 223 9.48 -12.13 -20.41
C ILE A 223 8.24 -13.01 -20.46
N SER A 224 7.80 -13.48 -19.31
CA SER A 224 6.51 -14.13 -19.10
C SER A 224 6.01 -13.81 -17.68
N HIS A 225 4.75 -14.15 -17.38
CA HIS A 225 4.15 -13.79 -16.11
C HIS A 225 3.70 -15.03 -15.33
N LEU A 226 3.84 -14.99 -14.02
CA LEU A 226 3.36 -16.01 -13.09
C LEU A 226 1.83 -15.90 -12.91
N GLN A 227 1.21 -16.99 -12.50
CA GLN A 227 -0.18 -16.94 -12.05
C GLN A 227 -0.26 -16.14 -10.73
N TYR A 228 -1.36 -15.39 -10.56
CA TYR A 228 -1.56 -14.56 -9.39
C TYR A 228 -2.37 -15.30 -8.32
N ASP A 229 -1.78 -15.47 -7.16
CA ASP A 229 -2.45 -16.08 -6.00
C ASP A 229 -3.29 -15.03 -5.25
N TRP A 230 -4.61 -15.20 -5.32
CA TRP A 230 -5.60 -14.35 -4.67
C TRP A 230 -5.99 -14.81 -3.26
N ASN A 231 -5.42 -15.89 -2.72
CA ASN A 231 -5.61 -16.24 -1.33
C ASN A 231 -5.10 -15.10 -0.43
N LEU A 232 -5.66 -14.96 0.78
CA LEU A 232 -5.20 -13.92 1.69
C LEU A 232 -3.70 -14.03 1.98
N ASN A 233 -3.05 -12.89 2.17
CA ASN A 233 -1.66 -12.76 2.60
C ASN A 233 -1.48 -13.01 4.11
N GLY A 234 -2.33 -13.83 4.74
CA GLY A 234 -2.30 -14.13 6.16
C GLY A 234 -3.39 -15.09 6.60
N LYS A 235 -3.47 -15.32 7.91
CA LYS A 235 -4.42 -16.23 8.57
C LYS A 235 -5.30 -15.51 9.57
#